data_115aa8155802dfa5f86fec1c4cba37a5
#
_entry.id   115aa8155802dfa5f86fec1c4cba37a5
#
_cell.length_a   1.000
_cell.length_b   1.000
_cell.length_c   1.000
_cell.angle_alpha   90.00
_cell.angle_beta   90.00
_cell.angle_gamma   90.00
#
_symmetry.space_group_name_H-M   'P 1'
#
loop_
_entity.id
_entity.type
_entity.pdbx_description
1 polymer ?
#
loop_
_entity_poly.entity_id
_entity_poly.type
_entity_poly.pdbx_seq_one_letter_code
_entity_poly.pdbx_strand_id
1 'polypeptide(L)'
;YLAQYDAKQIYYLQYSNNEEKLDLDSDPYIKLYNEYFGGGMNAIVFQEMREARGLAYSASGRLLEPEYKDDSYKYFAFIATQNDKMQTAIEAFDEIINDMPESETAFNIAKEALAARCRTERITGRNILSSYRTAREMGITEPRSKKVYESLPALTLEDVKNTQEKWVKDRTYCYGILGDIKNLDTGY
;
A
#
# COMPACT_ATOMS: atom_id res chain seq x y z
N TYR A 1 2.65 -23.14 -7.66
CA TYR A 1 3.24 -24.04 -6.65
C TYR A 1 2.20 -24.25 -5.55
N LEU A 2 1.91 -25.51 -5.23
CA LEU A 2 1.04 -25.86 -4.11
C LEU A 2 1.90 -26.53 -3.03
N ALA A 3 1.87 -25.97 -1.81
CA ALA A 3 2.52 -26.55 -0.66
C ALA A 3 1.54 -26.59 0.51
N GLN A 4 1.46 -27.75 1.16
CA GLN A 4 0.61 -27.90 2.33
C GLN A 4 1.20 -27.14 3.52
N TYR A 5 0.43 -26.26 4.12
CA TYR A 5 0.75 -25.57 5.35
C TYR A 5 -0.44 -25.60 6.30
N ASP A 6 -0.29 -26.29 7.43
CA ASP A 6 -1.35 -26.42 8.44
C ASP A 6 -1.43 -25.11 9.25
N ALA A 7 -2.17 -24.15 8.72
CA ALA A 7 -2.40 -22.87 9.36
C ALA A 7 -3.89 -22.64 9.61
N LYS A 8 -4.20 -22.04 10.76
CA LYS A 8 -5.56 -21.61 11.11
C LYS A 8 -6.00 -20.36 10.35
N GLN A 9 -5.06 -19.65 9.77
CA GLN A 9 -5.28 -18.43 8.99
C GLN A 9 -4.75 -18.62 7.58
N ILE A 10 -5.39 -17.97 6.64
CA ILE A 10 -4.95 -17.83 5.26
C ILE A 10 -4.34 -16.45 5.07
N TYR A 11 -3.24 -16.42 4.35
CA TYR A 11 -2.65 -15.19 3.82
C TYR A 11 -2.89 -15.14 2.32
N TYR A 12 -3.60 -14.13 1.89
CA TYR A 12 -3.77 -13.77 0.49
C TYR A 12 -2.84 -12.60 0.18
N LEU A 13 -2.06 -12.73 -0.86
CA LEU A 13 -1.10 -11.76 -1.34
C LEU A 13 -1.48 -11.34 -2.75
N GLN A 14 -1.40 -10.06 -3.02
CA GLN A 14 -1.61 -9.48 -4.34
C GLN A 14 -0.42 -8.60 -4.70
N TYR A 15 0.11 -8.80 -5.89
CA TYR A 15 1.30 -8.10 -6.37
C TYR A 15 1.11 -7.67 -7.82
N SER A 16 1.51 -6.45 -8.13
CA SER A 16 1.62 -5.96 -9.51
C SER A 16 2.89 -5.16 -9.69
N ASN A 17 3.54 -5.31 -10.84
CA ASN A 17 4.64 -4.48 -11.27
C ASN A 17 4.13 -3.46 -12.30
N ASN A 18 4.26 -2.19 -12.00
CA ASN A 18 3.73 -1.11 -12.84
C ASN A 18 4.66 -0.75 -14.01
N GLU A 19 5.89 -1.31 -14.05
CA GLU A 19 6.91 -1.05 -15.06
C GLU A 19 7.37 0.43 -15.17
N GLU A 20 6.70 1.34 -14.47
CA GLU A 20 7.07 2.76 -14.43
C GLU A 20 8.24 2.99 -13.49
N LYS A 21 9.28 3.66 -13.98
CA LYS A 21 10.50 3.97 -13.23
C LYS A 21 10.28 5.07 -12.20
N LEU A 22 11.28 5.23 -11.33
CA LEU A 22 11.27 6.26 -10.30
C LEU A 22 10.98 7.65 -10.89
N ASP A 23 9.92 8.25 -10.39
CA ASP A 23 9.54 9.64 -10.64
C ASP A 23 9.33 10.35 -9.30
N LEU A 24 10.24 11.25 -8.95
CA LEU A 24 10.18 12.00 -7.70
C LEU A 24 9.02 13.02 -7.65
N ASP A 25 8.40 13.33 -8.79
CA ASP A 25 7.23 14.20 -8.82
C ASP A 25 5.97 13.46 -8.38
N SER A 26 5.95 12.14 -8.51
CA SER A 26 4.88 11.27 -8.01
C SER A 26 4.94 10.99 -6.50
N ASP A 27 6.06 11.27 -5.82
CA ASP A 27 6.24 10.96 -4.38
C ASP A 27 5.14 11.49 -3.46
N PRO A 28 4.72 12.77 -3.55
CA PRO A 28 3.70 13.30 -2.66
C PRO A 28 2.36 12.54 -2.77
N TYR A 29 1.98 12.21 -4.00
CA TYR A 29 0.75 11.49 -4.31
C TYR A 29 0.79 10.05 -3.81
N ILE A 30 1.87 9.33 -4.10
CA ILE A 30 2.05 7.93 -3.69
C ILE A 30 2.12 7.81 -2.17
N LYS A 31 2.82 8.71 -1.48
CA LYS A 31 2.92 8.68 -0.02
C LYS A 31 1.59 9.00 0.65
N LEU A 32 0.83 9.97 0.13
CA LEU A 32 -0.49 10.27 0.64
C LEU A 32 -1.47 9.13 0.37
N TYR A 33 -1.45 8.56 -0.85
CA TYR A 33 -2.22 7.37 -1.18
C TYR A 33 -1.92 6.21 -0.22
N ASN A 34 -0.66 5.89 0.00
CA ASN A 34 -0.27 4.83 0.91
C ASN A 34 -0.78 5.04 2.34
N GLU A 35 -0.75 6.27 2.83
CA GLU A 35 -1.28 6.60 4.16
C GLU A 35 -2.80 6.47 4.22
N TYR A 36 -3.50 6.96 3.20
CA TYR A 36 -4.95 6.89 3.09
C TYR A 36 -5.46 5.47 2.87
N PHE A 37 -4.87 4.72 1.94
CA PHE A 37 -5.35 3.42 1.51
C PHE A 37 -5.02 2.30 2.51
N GLY A 38 -3.75 2.17 2.93
CA GLY A 38 -3.29 1.04 3.74
C GLY A 38 -2.35 1.37 4.89
N GLY A 39 -2.18 2.65 5.24
CA GLY A 39 -1.13 3.13 6.15
C GLY A 39 -1.38 2.95 7.64
N GLY A 40 -2.48 2.34 8.07
CA GLY A 40 -2.74 2.15 9.49
C GLY A 40 -4.21 1.87 9.82
N MET A 41 -4.58 2.00 11.09
CA MET A 41 -5.92 1.68 11.57
C MET A 41 -7.03 2.60 11.01
N ASN A 42 -6.69 3.79 10.57
CA ASN A 42 -7.65 4.72 9.96
C ASN A 42 -7.67 4.65 8.44
N ALA A 43 -6.84 3.79 7.83
CA ALA A 43 -6.77 3.61 6.39
C ALA A 43 -8.00 2.84 5.87
N ILE A 44 -8.37 3.12 4.64
CA ILE A 44 -9.58 2.56 3.99
C ILE A 44 -9.60 1.03 4.05
N VAL A 45 -8.50 0.37 3.69
CA VAL A 45 -8.43 -1.10 3.70
C VAL A 45 -8.68 -1.68 5.10
N PHE A 46 -8.13 -1.07 6.14
CA PHE A 46 -8.33 -1.54 7.50
C PHE A 46 -9.77 -1.33 7.96
N GLN A 47 -10.31 -0.14 7.72
CA GLN A 47 -11.68 0.20 8.11
C GLN A 47 -12.72 -0.68 7.41
N GLU A 48 -12.56 -0.91 6.11
CA GLU A 48 -13.50 -1.72 5.34
C GLU A 48 -13.36 -3.22 5.65
N MET A 49 -12.14 -3.75 5.63
CA MET A 49 -11.92 -5.19 5.75
C MET A 49 -12.07 -5.71 7.17
N ARG A 50 -11.62 -4.95 8.15
CA ARG A 50 -11.62 -5.38 9.55
C ARG A 50 -12.80 -4.81 10.33
N GLU A 51 -12.96 -3.50 10.35
CA GLU A 51 -13.92 -2.86 11.25
C GLU A 51 -15.36 -2.96 10.72
N ALA A 52 -15.59 -2.67 9.44
CA ALA A 52 -16.93 -2.68 8.88
C ALA A 52 -17.44 -4.09 8.55
N ARG A 53 -16.60 -4.92 7.92
CA ARG A 53 -17.02 -6.22 7.39
C ARG A 53 -16.57 -7.43 8.25
N GLY A 54 -15.60 -7.26 9.15
CA GLY A 54 -15.08 -8.34 9.99
C GLY A 54 -14.49 -9.51 9.20
N LEU A 55 -13.97 -9.23 8.00
CA LEU A 55 -13.47 -10.24 7.07
C LEU A 55 -11.99 -10.57 7.27
N ALA A 56 -11.20 -9.65 7.83
CA ALA A 56 -9.78 -9.86 7.98
C ALA A 56 -9.29 -9.46 9.37
N TYR A 57 -8.36 -10.23 9.93
CA TYR A 57 -7.63 -9.83 11.13
C TYR A 57 -6.63 -8.71 10.82
N SER A 58 -5.99 -8.80 9.66
CA SER A 58 -5.07 -7.78 9.15
C SER A 58 -5.21 -7.69 7.64
N ALA A 59 -5.30 -6.47 7.13
CA ALA A 59 -5.30 -6.20 5.70
C ALA A 59 -4.56 -4.89 5.45
N SER A 60 -3.79 -4.84 4.40
CA SER A 60 -3.15 -3.61 3.95
C SER A 60 -2.81 -3.67 2.46
N GLY A 61 -2.68 -2.52 1.83
CA GLY A 61 -2.21 -2.39 0.47
C GLY A 61 -1.38 -1.12 0.31
N ARG A 62 -0.36 -1.18 -0.53
CA ARG A 62 0.50 -0.02 -0.75
C ARG A 62 1.26 -0.08 -2.06
N LEU A 63 1.60 1.06 -2.58
CA LEU A 63 2.59 1.23 -3.62
C LEU A 63 3.99 1.22 -3.01
N LEU A 64 4.83 0.31 -3.48
CA LEU A 64 6.23 0.21 -3.11
C LEU A 64 7.05 1.07 -4.05
N GLU A 65 7.85 1.95 -3.48
CA GLU A 65 8.74 2.82 -4.23
C GLU A 65 9.95 2.03 -4.74
N PRO A 66 10.51 2.40 -5.91
CA PRO A 66 11.75 1.83 -6.40
C PRO A 66 12.89 2.01 -5.39
N GLU A 67 13.68 0.97 -5.17
CA GLU A 67 14.90 1.04 -4.36
C GLU A 67 16.08 1.60 -5.13
N TYR A 68 16.09 1.40 -6.46
CA TYR A 68 17.13 1.87 -7.38
C TYR A 68 16.49 2.66 -8.52
N LYS A 69 17.28 3.51 -9.16
CA LYS A 69 16.83 4.40 -10.23
C LYS A 69 16.19 3.67 -11.43
N ASP A 70 16.66 2.47 -11.71
CA ASP A 70 16.17 1.66 -12.84
C ASP A 70 15.05 0.69 -12.46
N ASP A 71 14.73 0.58 -11.17
CA ASP A 71 13.60 -0.20 -10.67
C ASP A 71 12.28 0.49 -10.97
N SER A 72 11.20 -0.30 -10.97
CA SER A 72 9.83 0.19 -11.15
C SER A 72 9.05 0.24 -9.84
N TYR A 73 8.00 1.05 -9.81
CA TYR A 73 7.00 1.00 -8.76
C TYR A 73 6.26 -0.33 -8.79
N LYS A 74 5.91 -0.83 -7.62
CA LYS A 74 5.20 -2.10 -7.45
C LYS A 74 4.02 -1.87 -6.52
N TYR A 75 2.93 -2.55 -6.77
CA TYR A 75 1.83 -2.60 -5.82
C TYR A 75 1.91 -3.93 -5.06
N PHE A 76 1.70 -3.86 -3.77
CA PHE A 76 1.65 -5.03 -2.90
C PHE A 76 0.52 -4.87 -1.89
N ALA A 77 -0.30 -5.92 -1.79
CA ALA A 77 -1.31 -6.00 -0.76
C ALA A 77 -1.33 -7.38 -0.12
N PHE A 78 -1.81 -7.44 1.11
CA PHE A 78 -2.04 -8.70 1.78
C PHE A 78 -3.28 -8.65 2.66
N ILE A 79 -3.91 -9.82 2.82
CA ILE A 79 -5.02 -10.05 3.71
C ILE A 79 -4.72 -11.29 4.54
N ALA A 80 -4.88 -11.20 5.86
CA ALA A 80 -4.88 -12.34 6.78
C ALA A 80 -6.32 -12.59 7.25
N THR A 81 -6.90 -13.71 6.87
CA THR A 81 -8.28 -14.06 7.14
C THR A 81 -8.45 -15.51 7.61
N GLN A 82 -9.65 -15.91 7.96
CA GLN A 82 -10.00 -17.29 8.26
C GLN A 82 -10.24 -18.09 6.96
N ASN A 83 -10.05 -19.41 7.01
CA ASN A 83 -10.20 -20.28 5.84
C ASN A 83 -11.58 -20.15 5.18
N ASP A 84 -12.62 -20.11 5.98
CA ASP A 84 -14.02 -20.02 5.56
C ASP A 84 -14.44 -18.64 5.03
N LYS A 85 -13.62 -17.63 5.22
CA LYS A 85 -13.89 -16.25 4.79
C LYS A 85 -13.03 -15.80 3.61
N MET A 86 -12.14 -16.65 3.13
CA MET A 86 -11.14 -16.24 2.12
C MET A 86 -11.79 -15.66 0.87
N GLN A 87 -12.74 -16.36 0.26
CA GLN A 87 -13.38 -15.91 -0.97
C GLN A 87 -14.07 -14.57 -0.77
N THR A 88 -14.91 -14.45 0.27
CA THR A 88 -15.61 -13.20 0.59
C THR A 88 -14.64 -12.06 0.88
N ALA A 89 -13.48 -12.35 1.52
CA ALA A 89 -12.47 -11.34 1.79
C ALA A 89 -11.76 -10.86 0.51
N ILE A 90 -11.49 -11.77 -0.43
CA ILE A 90 -10.91 -11.43 -1.74
C ILE A 90 -11.89 -10.57 -2.54
N GLU A 91 -13.15 -11.00 -2.65
CA GLU A 91 -14.20 -10.25 -3.38
C GLU A 91 -14.38 -8.85 -2.80
N ALA A 92 -14.44 -8.72 -1.47
CA ALA A 92 -14.55 -7.43 -0.80
C ALA A 92 -13.31 -6.54 -1.01
N PHE A 93 -12.13 -7.13 -1.09
CA PHE A 93 -10.91 -6.40 -1.36
C PHE A 93 -10.84 -5.92 -2.82
N ASP A 94 -11.27 -6.75 -3.76
CA ASP A 94 -11.36 -6.39 -5.17
C ASP A 94 -12.39 -5.27 -5.40
N GLU A 95 -13.50 -5.25 -4.65
CA GLU A 95 -14.43 -4.12 -4.64
C GLU A 95 -13.72 -2.82 -4.23
N ILE A 96 -12.92 -2.85 -3.14
CA ILE A 96 -12.20 -1.67 -2.66
C ILE A 96 -11.15 -1.20 -3.68
N ILE A 97 -10.52 -2.11 -4.41
CA ILE A 97 -9.55 -1.77 -5.46
C ILE A 97 -10.24 -1.10 -6.64
N ASN A 98 -11.39 -1.60 -7.05
CA ASN A 98 -12.11 -1.11 -8.24
C ASN A 98 -12.92 0.14 -7.95
N ASP A 99 -13.46 0.26 -6.73
CA ASP A 99 -14.30 1.37 -6.27
C ASP A 99 -13.90 1.76 -4.85
N MET A 100 -12.78 2.46 -4.73
CA MET A 100 -12.21 2.86 -3.44
C MET A 100 -13.15 3.80 -2.69
N PRO A 101 -13.59 3.46 -1.47
CA PRO A 101 -14.45 4.33 -0.66
C PRO A 101 -13.83 5.70 -0.42
N GLU A 102 -14.65 6.74 -0.52
CA GLU A 102 -14.26 8.11 -0.25
C GLU A 102 -14.59 8.49 1.20
N SER A 103 -13.59 9.03 1.90
CA SER A 103 -13.75 9.52 3.27
C SER A 103 -12.88 10.75 3.50
N GLU A 104 -13.52 11.92 3.56
CA GLU A 104 -12.84 13.17 3.91
C GLU A 104 -12.18 13.09 5.29
N THR A 105 -12.78 12.39 6.22
CA THR A 105 -12.21 12.20 7.56
C THR A 105 -10.93 11.39 7.51
N ALA A 106 -10.92 10.25 6.81
CA ALA A 106 -9.74 9.41 6.62
C ALA A 106 -8.65 10.17 5.85
N PHE A 107 -9.03 10.96 4.84
CA PHE A 107 -8.13 11.78 4.07
C PHE A 107 -7.41 12.84 4.92
N ASN A 108 -8.14 13.57 5.75
CA ASN A 108 -7.56 14.57 6.63
C ASN A 108 -6.62 13.94 7.68
N ILE A 109 -7.01 12.79 8.25
CA ILE A 109 -6.15 12.02 9.16
C ILE A 109 -4.86 11.57 8.44
N ALA A 110 -4.97 11.07 7.21
CA ALA A 110 -3.82 10.65 6.42
C ALA A 110 -2.85 11.82 6.13
N LYS A 111 -3.38 13.00 5.77
CA LYS A 111 -2.57 14.22 5.57
C LYS A 111 -1.83 14.62 6.84
N GLU A 112 -2.52 14.65 7.97
CA GLU A 112 -1.92 15.02 9.26
C GLU A 112 -0.85 14.00 9.68
N ALA A 113 -1.11 12.71 9.55
CA ALA A 113 -0.16 11.65 9.87
C ALA A 113 1.10 11.74 9.00
N LEU A 114 0.93 11.95 7.69
CA LEU A 114 2.05 12.11 6.76
C LEU A 114 2.85 13.39 7.05
N ALA A 115 2.19 14.51 7.34
CA ALA A 115 2.84 15.75 7.75
C ALA A 115 3.65 15.58 9.05
N ALA A 116 3.09 14.89 10.04
CA ALA A 116 3.78 14.60 11.29
C ALA A 116 5.01 13.71 11.05
N ARG A 117 4.90 12.70 10.20
CA ARG A 117 6.02 11.81 9.80
C ARG A 117 7.13 12.61 9.13
N CYS A 118 6.82 13.45 8.15
CA CYS A 118 7.81 14.30 7.48
C CYS A 118 8.56 15.22 8.45
N ARG A 119 7.85 15.80 9.43
CA ARG A 119 8.45 16.66 10.45
C ARG A 119 9.35 15.93 11.44
N THR A 120 9.06 14.67 11.73
CA THR A 120 9.76 13.87 12.74
C THR A 120 10.85 12.97 12.17
N GLU A 121 10.87 12.78 10.86
CA GLU A 121 11.90 12.00 10.18
C GLU A 121 13.30 12.58 10.47
N ARG A 122 14.23 11.71 10.84
CA ARG A 122 15.62 12.08 11.14
C ARG A 122 16.56 11.07 10.53
N ILE A 123 17.60 11.59 9.89
CA ILE A 123 18.76 10.80 9.50
C ILE A 123 19.65 10.67 10.73
N THR A 124 19.80 9.45 11.24
CA THR A 124 20.63 9.16 12.41
C THR A 124 21.99 8.61 11.99
N GLY A 125 22.97 8.61 12.92
CA GLY A 125 24.30 8.05 12.64
C GLY A 125 24.28 6.60 12.15
N ARG A 126 23.22 5.82 12.48
CA ARG A 126 23.08 4.43 12.04
C ARG A 126 22.76 4.33 10.55
N ASN A 127 21.95 5.23 10.00
CA ASN A 127 21.46 5.18 8.62
C ASN A 127 22.02 6.26 7.71
N ILE A 128 22.94 7.11 8.18
CA ILE A 128 23.49 8.22 7.40
C ILE A 128 24.20 7.75 6.11
N LEU A 129 24.95 6.66 6.19
CA LEU A 129 25.68 6.12 5.03
C LEU A 129 24.72 5.50 4.01
N SER A 130 23.73 4.73 4.46
CA SER A 130 22.72 4.15 3.56
C SER A 130 21.87 5.23 2.94
N SER A 131 21.42 6.23 3.69
CA SER A 131 20.64 7.36 3.18
C SER A 131 21.44 8.17 2.15
N TYR A 132 22.73 8.43 2.41
CA TYR A 132 23.60 9.13 1.46
C TYR A 132 23.80 8.32 0.17
N ARG A 133 24.07 7.02 0.29
CA ARG A 133 24.23 6.13 -0.86
C ARG A 133 22.97 6.08 -1.71
N THR A 134 21.81 5.86 -1.10
CA THR A 134 20.51 5.85 -1.80
C THR A 134 20.25 7.19 -2.49
N ALA A 135 20.46 8.31 -1.81
CA ALA A 135 20.28 9.63 -2.41
C ALA A 135 21.19 9.84 -3.63
N ARG A 136 22.46 9.43 -3.52
CA ARG A 136 23.43 9.54 -4.62
C ARG A 136 23.05 8.66 -5.81
N GLU A 137 22.67 7.39 -5.57
CA GLU A 137 22.27 6.43 -6.61
C GLU A 137 21.01 6.87 -7.34
N MET A 138 20.07 7.49 -6.63
CA MET A 138 18.82 8.01 -7.18
C MET A 138 18.94 9.43 -7.75
N GLY A 139 20.10 10.11 -7.61
CA GLY A 139 20.27 11.49 -8.03
C GLY A 139 19.49 12.50 -7.20
N ILE A 140 19.18 12.17 -5.94
CA ILE A 140 18.41 13.02 -5.02
C ILE A 140 19.35 14.01 -4.34
N THR A 141 19.07 15.30 -4.46
CA THR A 141 19.88 16.38 -3.89
C THR A 141 19.29 16.99 -2.63
N GLU A 142 17.98 16.77 -2.40
CA GLU A 142 17.25 17.25 -1.23
C GLU A 142 16.48 16.10 -0.56
N PRO A 143 16.17 16.19 0.75
CA PRO A 143 15.33 15.18 1.40
C PRO A 143 13.96 15.04 0.71
N ARG A 144 13.58 13.82 0.35
CA ARG A 144 12.28 13.55 -0.30
C ARG A 144 11.11 14.00 0.57
N SER A 145 11.23 13.87 1.89
CA SER A 145 10.23 14.32 2.87
C SER A 145 9.97 15.83 2.81
N LYS A 146 10.94 16.65 2.39
CA LYS A 146 10.76 18.10 2.21
C LYS A 146 9.73 18.38 1.12
N LYS A 147 9.93 17.80 -0.08
CA LYS A 147 9.01 17.96 -1.21
C LYS A 147 7.61 17.46 -0.87
N VAL A 148 7.52 16.29 -0.23
CA VAL A 148 6.23 15.73 0.22
C VAL A 148 5.54 16.70 1.17
N TYR A 149 6.23 17.19 2.20
CA TYR A 149 5.66 18.10 3.18
C TYR A 149 5.16 19.41 2.57
N GLU A 150 5.95 20.01 1.67
CA GLU A 150 5.59 21.25 0.99
C GLU A 150 4.40 21.11 0.03
N SER A 151 4.23 19.91 -0.55
CA SER A 151 3.11 19.63 -1.48
C SER A 151 1.79 19.29 -0.76
N LEU A 152 1.85 18.77 0.47
CA LEU A 152 0.66 18.28 1.18
C LEU A 152 -0.51 19.28 1.25
N PRO A 153 -0.32 20.58 1.49
CA PRO A 153 -1.45 21.52 1.58
C PRO A 153 -2.31 21.56 0.32
N ALA A 154 -1.69 21.40 -0.86
CA ALA A 154 -2.35 21.47 -2.16
C ALA A 154 -3.02 20.16 -2.57
N LEU A 155 -2.65 19.02 -1.98
CA LEU A 155 -3.20 17.72 -2.34
C LEU A 155 -4.65 17.56 -1.88
N THR A 156 -5.45 16.94 -2.73
CA THR A 156 -6.89 16.71 -2.58
C THR A 156 -7.23 15.22 -2.53
N LEU A 157 -8.45 14.87 -2.15
CA LEU A 157 -8.96 13.51 -2.21
C LEU A 157 -9.00 12.99 -3.66
N GLU A 158 -9.25 13.88 -4.61
CA GLU A 158 -9.22 13.55 -6.04
C GLU A 158 -7.83 13.10 -6.51
N ASP A 159 -6.76 13.68 -5.96
CA ASP A 159 -5.39 13.23 -6.26
C ASP A 159 -5.14 11.80 -5.76
N VAL A 160 -5.74 11.42 -4.63
CA VAL A 160 -5.67 10.05 -4.11
C VAL A 160 -6.41 9.08 -5.03
N LYS A 161 -7.60 9.46 -5.54
CA LYS A 161 -8.37 8.67 -6.52
C LYS A 161 -7.60 8.50 -7.83
N ASN A 162 -7.05 9.57 -8.36
CA ASN A 162 -6.22 9.53 -9.56
C ASN A 162 -4.99 8.64 -9.40
N THR A 163 -4.43 8.59 -8.18
CA THR A 163 -3.33 7.67 -7.84
C THR A 163 -3.80 6.22 -7.86
N GLN A 164 -4.98 5.92 -7.28
CA GLN A 164 -5.61 4.60 -7.36
C GLN A 164 -5.82 4.16 -8.81
N GLU A 165 -6.42 5.01 -9.63
CA GLU A 165 -6.71 4.70 -11.03
C GLU A 165 -5.44 4.49 -11.85
N LYS A 166 -4.44 5.36 -11.66
CA LYS A 166 -3.19 5.28 -12.40
C LYS A 166 -2.36 4.05 -12.04
N TRP A 167 -2.27 3.70 -10.75
CA TRP A 167 -1.25 2.80 -10.23
C TRP A 167 -1.78 1.44 -9.76
N VAL A 168 -3.06 1.32 -9.48
CA VAL A 168 -3.65 0.13 -8.86
C VAL A 168 -4.77 -0.46 -9.70
N LYS A 169 -5.77 0.32 -10.07
CA LYS A 169 -6.93 -0.15 -10.81
C LYS A 169 -6.55 -0.72 -12.18
N ASP A 170 -7.27 -1.75 -12.62
CA ASP A 170 -7.14 -2.39 -13.95
C ASP A 170 -5.72 -2.89 -14.30
N ARG A 171 -4.93 -3.25 -13.27
CA ARG A 171 -3.60 -3.82 -13.47
C ARG A 171 -3.63 -5.35 -13.55
N THR A 172 -2.60 -5.90 -14.15
CA THR A 172 -2.36 -7.35 -14.07
C THR A 172 -1.76 -7.70 -12.73
N TYR A 173 -2.42 -8.60 -12.00
CA TYR A 173 -2.00 -9.03 -10.68
C TYR A 173 -1.48 -10.45 -10.66
N CYS A 174 -0.45 -10.67 -9.86
CA CYS A 174 0.00 -11.99 -9.43
C CYS A 174 -0.54 -12.24 -8.01
N TYR A 175 -1.14 -13.40 -7.82
CA TYR A 175 -1.77 -13.79 -6.55
C TYR A 175 -0.97 -14.87 -5.86
N GLY A 176 -0.83 -14.76 -4.55
CA GLY A 176 -0.24 -15.77 -3.69
C GLY A 176 -1.20 -16.12 -2.56
N ILE A 177 -1.49 -17.41 -2.38
CA ILE A 177 -2.30 -17.90 -1.27
C ILE A 177 -1.45 -18.85 -0.43
N LEU A 178 -1.34 -18.55 0.86
CA LEU A 178 -0.64 -19.38 1.83
C LEU A 178 -1.63 -19.81 2.91
N GLY A 179 -1.90 -21.11 3.00
CA GLY A 179 -2.88 -21.66 3.95
C GLY A 179 -2.96 -23.17 3.90
N ASP A 180 -3.92 -23.74 4.62
CA ASP A 180 -4.18 -25.17 4.62
C ASP A 180 -4.98 -25.57 3.37
N ILE A 181 -4.31 -26.18 2.40
CA ILE A 181 -4.90 -26.61 1.13
C ILE A 181 -6.14 -27.50 1.31
N LYS A 182 -6.20 -28.31 2.37
CA LYS A 182 -7.34 -29.21 2.62
C LYS A 182 -8.63 -28.47 2.94
N ASN A 183 -8.51 -27.26 3.45
CA ASN A 183 -9.61 -26.38 3.83
C ASN A 183 -9.77 -25.17 2.90
N LEU A 184 -8.96 -25.08 1.84
CA LEU A 184 -9.12 -24.09 0.80
C LEU A 184 -10.24 -24.50 -0.16
N ASP A 185 -11.21 -23.63 -0.33
CA ASP A 185 -12.11 -23.74 -1.46
C ASP A 185 -11.33 -23.37 -2.72
N THR A 186 -10.95 -24.39 -3.51
CA THR A 186 -10.12 -24.25 -4.70
C THR A 186 -10.90 -23.86 -5.95
N GLY A 187 -12.04 -23.23 -5.78
CA GLY A 187 -12.86 -22.71 -6.88
C GLY A 187 -12.22 -21.55 -7.66
N TYR A 188 -10.92 -21.26 -7.39
CA TYR A 188 -10.09 -20.30 -8.13
C TYR A 188 -9.03 -21.01 -8.96
#